data_aa1fac9bb9b708814d6acd780f502879
#
_entry.id   aa1fac9bb9b708814d6acd780f502879
#
_cell.length_a   1.000
_cell.length_b   1.000
_cell.length_c   1.000
_cell.angle_alpha   90.00
_cell.angle_beta   90.00
_cell.angle_gamma   90.00
#
_symmetry.space_group_name_H-M   'P 1'
#
loop_
_entity.id
_entity.type
_entity.pdbx_description
1 polymer ?
#
loop_
_entity_poly.entity_id
_entity_poly.type
_entity_poly.pdbx_seq_one_letter_code
_entity_poly.pdbx_strand_id
1 'polypeptide(L)'
;HKIQELFDPSKQLNRKIESVVTFGANTTEDLDHEIREYVVTDKLHKNYEDVLLDLQSAFDNSSKEIGIWVSGFYGSGKSSFAKYLGLSFDKSLMIDGVTFGDKLLSRIHDTTITALHHAIINRHNPLVVMIDLSTQSVAGNISTVSDIVYYETLKQLNITKCTDQKVM
;
A
#
# COMPACT_ATOMS: atom_id res chain seq x y z
N HIS A 1 0.06 38.81 14.11
CA HIS A 1 0.42 37.40 13.97
C HIS A 1 0.59 37.10 12.49
N LYS A 2 1.72 36.50 12.13
CA LYS A 2 1.94 36.03 10.75
C LYS A 2 1.29 34.65 10.59
N ILE A 3 0.69 34.38 9.42
CA ILE A 3 0.06 33.08 9.12
C ILE A 3 1.03 31.90 9.35
N GLN A 4 2.32 32.11 9.16
CA GLN A 4 3.38 31.12 9.45
C GLN A 4 3.40 30.63 10.90
N GLU A 5 2.94 31.44 11.86
CA GLU A 5 2.92 31.07 13.29
C GLU A 5 1.82 30.04 13.61
N LEU A 6 0.89 29.79 12.66
CA LEU A 6 -0.17 28.79 12.77
C LEU A 6 0.26 27.39 12.35
N PHE A 7 1.43 27.27 11.73
CA PHE A 7 1.93 25.99 11.22
C PHE A 7 3.11 25.50 12.06
N ASP A 8 3.22 24.19 12.19
CA ASP A 8 4.35 23.54 12.82
C ASP A 8 5.64 23.88 12.05
N PRO A 9 6.63 24.58 12.68
CA PRO A 9 7.85 25.00 12.00
C PRO A 9 8.73 23.83 11.52
N SER A 10 8.51 22.61 12.03
CA SER A 10 9.21 21.41 11.59
C SER A 10 8.68 20.85 10.27
N LYS A 11 7.52 21.34 9.79
CA LYS A 11 6.91 20.88 8.55
C LYS A 11 7.30 21.77 7.37
N GLN A 12 7.78 21.13 6.30
CA GLN A 12 8.11 21.82 5.05
C GLN A 12 6.82 22.16 4.28
N LEU A 13 6.32 23.39 4.41
CA LEU A 13 5.11 23.86 3.73
C LEU A 13 5.26 23.98 2.19
N ASN A 14 6.50 24.04 1.69
CA ASN A 14 6.80 24.20 0.25
C ASN A 14 7.03 22.87 -0.47
N ARG A 15 6.75 21.74 0.16
CA ARG A 15 6.90 20.42 -0.45
C ARG A 15 5.88 20.27 -1.60
N LYS A 16 6.35 19.75 -2.74
CA LYS A 16 5.46 19.31 -3.82
C LYS A 16 4.63 18.13 -3.32
N ILE A 17 3.33 18.34 -3.18
CA ILE A 17 2.40 17.26 -2.84
C ILE A 17 1.94 16.65 -4.17
N GLU A 18 2.15 15.36 -4.34
CA GLU A 18 1.63 14.62 -5.48
C GLU A 18 0.10 14.64 -5.42
N SER A 19 -0.54 15.10 -6.49
CA SER A 19 -2.01 15.18 -6.58
C SER A 19 -2.69 13.82 -6.71
N VAL A 20 -1.92 12.80 -7.08
CA VAL A 20 -2.36 11.42 -7.27
C VAL A 20 -1.39 10.49 -6.55
N VAL A 21 -1.93 9.54 -5.81
CA VAL A 21 -1.12 8.51 -5.14
C VAL A 21 -0.52 7.60 -6.19
N THR A 22 0.82 7.56 -6.27
CA THR A 22 1.55 6.67 -7.16
C THR A 22 2.02 5.42 -6.41
N PHE A 23 1.96 4.27 -7.07
CA PHE A 23 2.33 2.99 -6.46
C PHE A 23 3.77 2.54 -6.75
N GLY A 24 4.52 3.26 -7.55
CA GLY A 24 5.72 2.68 -8.15
C GLY A 24 7.05 3.43 -8.02
N ALA A 25 7.12 4.65 -7.54
CA ALA A 25 8.35 5.44 -7.66
C ALA A 25 8.67 6.31 -6.44
N ASN A 26 8.13 5.98 -5.27
CA ASN A 26 8.41 6.78 -4.08
C ASN A 26 9.76 6.39 -3.48
N THR A 27 10.55 7.40 -3.16
CA THR A 27 11.75 7.18 -2.36
C THR A 27 11.36 6.81 -0.92
N THR A 28 12.27 6.21 -0.17
CA THR A 28 12.04 5.92 1.26
C THR A 28 11.79 7.20 2.06
N GLU A 29 12.39 8.31 1.64
CA GLU A 29 12.19 9.64 2.23
C GLU A 29 10.76 10.16 1.99
N ASP A 30 10.23 10.00 0.77
CA ASP A 30 8.85 10.37 0.46
C ASP A 30 7.86 9.57 1.30
N LEU A 31 8.07 8.26 1.44
CA LEU A 31 7.22 7.37 2.23
C LEU A 31 7.27 7.72 3.73
N ASP A 32 8.43 8.10 4.26
CA ASP A 32 8.55 8.55 5.65
C ASP A 32 7.74 9.83 5.90
N HIS A 33 7.83 10.78 4.97
CA HIS A 33 7.01 12.00 5.03
C HIS A 33 5.51 11.69 4.94
N GLU A 34 5.12 10.82 4.02
CA GLU A 34 3.72 10.41 3.87
C GLU A 34 3.15 9.78 5.16
N ILE A 35 3.90 8.91 5.83
CA ILE A 35 3.47 8.31 7.11
C ILE A 35 3.35 9.37 8.20
N ARG A 36 4.34 10.27 8.32
CA ARG A 36 4.30 11.32 9.35
C ARG A 36 3.09 12.25 9.22
N GLU A 37 2.65 12.48 7.99
CA GLU A 37 1.50 13.33 7.69
C GLU A 37 0.17 12.55 7.65
N TYR A 38 0.22 11.22 7.72
CA TYR A 38 -0.97 10.39 7.63
C TYR A 38 -1.90 10.62 8.82
N VAL A 39 -3.11 11.08 8.53
CA VAL A 39 -4.13 11.34 9.54
C VAL A 39 -4.97 10.08 9.74
N VAL A 40 -4.86 9.49 10.91
CA VAL A 40 -5.65 8.31 11.29
C VAL A 40 -6.88 8.78 12.05
N THR A 41 -8.05 8.62 11.43
CA THR A 41 -9.36 8.89 12.04
C THR A 41 -9.93 7.61 12.65
N ASP A 42 -10.91 7.73 13.57
CA ASP A 42 -11.58 6.56 14.17
C ASP A 42 -12.18 5.62 13.11
N LYS A 43 -12.73 6.20 12.02
CA LYS A 43 -13.26 5.43 10.90
C LYS A 43 -12.15 4.67 10.17
N LEU A 44 -11.01 5.31 9.96
CA LEU A 44 -9.89 4.68 9.29
C LEU A 44 -9.29 3.56 10.14
N HIS A 45 -9.21 3.79 11.43
CA HIS A 45 -8.79 2.81 12.44
C HIS A 45 -9.64 1.54 12.35
N LYS A 46 -10.97 1.71 12.39
CA LYS A 46 -11.90 0.59 12.22
C LYS A 46 -11.73 -0.13 10.88
N ASN A 47 -11.51 0.61 9.78
CA ASN A 47 -11.27 0.00 8.48
C ASN A 47 -10.00 -0.87 8.45
N TYR A 48 -8.92 -0.46 9.14
CA TYR A 48 -7.72 -1.29 9.27
C TYR A 48 -8.02 -2.57 10.03
N GLU A 49 -8.72 -2.48 11.16
CA GLU A 49 -9.11 -3.64 11.96
C GLU A 49 -9.96 -4.62 11.14
N ASP A 50 -11.04 -4.14 10.51
CA ASP A 50 -11.96 -4.95 9.71
C ASP A 50 -11.22 -5.68 8.57
N VAL A 51 -10.39 -4.97 7.81
CA VAL A 51 -9.64 -5.56 6.68
C VAL A 51 -8.61 -6.58 7.17
N LEU A 52 -7.90 -6.32 8.26
CA LEU A 52 -6.93 -7.27 8.80
C LEU A 52 -7.59 -8.54 9.34
N LEU A 53 -8.77 -8.43 9.96
CA LEU A 53 -9.56 -9.59 10.38
C LEU A 53 -10.04 -10.42 9.18
N ASP A 54 -10.51 -9.78 8.11
CA ASP A 54 -10.91 -10.46 6.89
C ASP A 54 -9.73 -11.18 6.23
N LEU A 55 -8.58 -10.51 6.12
CA LEU A 55 -7.35 -11.11 5.58
C LEU A 55 -6.89 -12.30 6.42
N GLN A 56 -6.86 -12.17 7.75
CA GLN A 56 -6.48 -13.25 8.64
C GLN A 56 -7.41 -14.45 8.48
N SER A 57 -8.73 -14.22 8.50
CA SER A 57 -9.73 -15.27 8.30
C SER A 57 -9.56 -15.99 6.98
N ALA A 58 -9.29 -15.25 5.93
CA ALA A 58 -9.10 -15.79 4.60
C ALA A 58 -7.83 -16.63 4.47
N PHE A 59 -6.72 -16.19 5.01
CA PHE A 59 -5.47 -16.98 5.04
C PHE A 59 -5.61 -18.22 5.92
N ASP A 60 -6.22 -18.13 7.09
CA ASP A 60 -6.37 -19.24 8.03
C ASP A 60 -7.33 -20.32 7.49
N ASN A 61 -8.38 -19.94 6.77
CA ASN A 61 -9.38 -20.85 6.24
C ASN A 61 -9.10 -21.34 4.81
N SER A 62 -7.93 -21.00 4.24
CA SER A 62 -7.59 -21.30 2.84
C SER A 62 -8.72 -20.91 1.86
N SER A 63 -9.35 -19.78 2.12
CA SER A 63 -10.41 -19.25 1.25
C SER A 63 -9.82 -19.01 -0.14
N LYS A 64 -10.48 -19.56 -1.18
CA LYS A 64 -9.98 -19.52 -2.55
C LYS A 64 -10.02 -18.14 -3.18
N GLU A 65 -10.85 -17.26 -2.65
CA GLU A 65 -11.08 -15.93 -3.22
C GLU A 65 -11.31 -14.91 -2.11
N ILE A 66 -10.51 -13.84 -2.10
CA ILE A 66 -10.73 -12.67 -1.27
C ILE A 66 -10.70 -11.45 -2.18
N GLY A 67 -11.82 -10.77 -2.26
CA GLY A 67 -11.89 -9.46 -2.91
C GLY A 67 -12.24 -8.40 -1.88
N ILE A 68 -11.36 -7.43 -1.67
CA ILE A 68 -11.65 -6.26 -0.84
C ILE A 68 -11.86 -5.06 -1.74
N TRP A 69 -13.05 -4.46 -1.67
CA TRP A 69 -13.41 -3.28 -2.44
C TRP A 69 -13.36 -2.02 -1.58
N VAL A 70 -12.41 -1.13 -1.88
CA VAL A 70 -12.28 0.16 -1.19
C VAL A 70 -12.99 1.25 -1.98
N SER A 71 -14.08 1.79 -1.45
CA SER A 71 -14.88 2.83 -2.08
C SER A 71 -15.02 4.08 -1.20
N GLY A 72 -15.38 5.20 -1.82
CA GLY A 72 -15.62 6.47 -1.12
C GLY A 72 -15.48 7.66 -2.07
N PHE A 73 -15.77 8.86 -1.58
CA PHE A 73 -15.70 10.10 -2.35
C PHE A 73 -14.26 10.43 -2.80
N TYR A 74 -14.14 11.27 -3.82
CA TYR A 74 -12.85 11.81 -4.24
C TYR A 74 -12.16 12.53 -3.08
N GLY A 75 -10.85 12.31 -2.91
CA GLY A 75 -10.08 12.91 -1.82
C GLY A 75 -10.26 12.24 -0.45
N SER A 76 -11.03 11.15 -0.32
CA SER A 76 -11.26 10.47 0.97
C SER A 76 -10.11 9.56 1.45
N GLY A 77 -8.98 9.54 0.76
CA GLY A 77 -7.79 8.76 1.15
C GLY A 77 -7.81 7.28 0.77
N LYS A 78 -8.73 6.83 -0.12
CA LYS A 78 -8.82 5.42 -0.56
C LYS A 78 -7.51 4.85 -1.08
N SER A 79 -6.87 5.57 -1.99
CA SER A 79 -5.61 5.14 -2.61
C SER A 79 -4.48 5.10 -1.60
N SER A 80 -4.42 6.06 -0.67
CA SER A 80 -3.43 6.06 0.41
C SER A 80 -3.66 4.89 1.37
N PHE A 81 -4.92 4.62 1.73
CA PHE A 81 -5.27 3.45 2.56
C PHE A 81 -4.81 2.14 1.91
N ALA A 82 -5.18 1.92 0.65
CA ALA A 82 -4.79 0.70 -0.08
C ALA A 82 -3.27 0.59 -0.24
N LYS A 83 -2.59 1.69 -0.60
CA LYS A 83 -1.14 1.76 -0.73
C LYS A 83 -0.45 1.41 0.59
N TYR A 84 -0.81 2.07 1.68
CA TYR A 84 -0.11 1.89 2.95
C TYR A 84 -0.40 0.52 3.57
N LEU A 85 -1.63 0.03 3.45
CA LEU A 85 -1.96 -1.33 3.84
C LEU A 85 -1.13 -2.36 3.05
N GLY A 86 -1.07 -2.24 1.72
CA GLY A 86 -0.27 -3.12 0.89
C GLY A 86 1.22 -3.05 1.25
N LEU A 87 1.81 -1.87 1.23
CA LEU A 87 3.24 -1.68 1.55
C LEU A 87 3.60 -2.13 2.97
N SER A 88 2.65 -2.11 3.92
CA SER A 88 2.91 -2.56 5.30
C SER A 88 3.25 -4.05 5.39
N PHE A 89 2.85 -4.86 4.41
CA PHE A 89 3.16 -6.29 4.35
C PHE A 89 4.51 -6.59 3.69
N ASP A 90 5.17 -5.60 3.09
CA ASP A 90 6.50 -5.78 2.50
C ASP A 90 7.60 -5.65 3.57
N LYS A 91 8.12 -6.80 4.02
CA LYS A 91 9.21 -6.85 5.02
C LYS A 91 10.53 -6.26 4.52
N SER A 92 10.71 -6.15 3.21
CA SER A 92 11.94 -5.62 2.61
C SER A 92 11.96 -4.10 2.56
N LEU A 93 10.80 -3.46 2.68
CA LEU A 93 10.67 -2.01 2.64
C LEU A 93 11.05 -1.40 3.99
N MET A 94 12.28 -0.90 4.06
CA MET A 94 12.86 -0.32 5.27
C MET A 94 12.96 1.20 5.17
N ILE A 95 12.62 1.89 6.26
CA ILE A 95 12.77 3.34 6.42
C ILE A 95 13.50 3.59 7.74
N ASP A 96 14.69 4.18 7.70
CA ASP A 96 15.54 4.43 8.88
C ASP A 96 15.77 3.19 9.76
N GLY A 97 15.93 2.02 9.14
CA GLY A 97 16.18 0.76 9.86
C GLY A 97 14.94 0.10 10.47
N VAL A 98 13.75 0.64 10.22
CA VAL A 98 12.46 0.08 10.67
C VAL A 98 11.62 -0.26 9.45
N THR A 99 10.82 -1.33 9.48
CA THR A 99 9.93 -1.65 8.37
C THR A 99 8.86 -0.56 8.17
N PHE A 100 8.43 -0.38 6.92
CA PHE A 100 7.30 0.51 6.64
C PHE A 100 6.06 0.13 7.46
N GLY A 101 5.80 -1.17 7.60
CA GLY A 101 4.70 -1.69 8.41
C GLY A 101 4.77 -1.23 9.86
N ASP A 102 5.92 -1.38 10.52
CA ASP A 102 6.08 -0.95 11.90
C ASP A 102 5.96 0.56 12.08
N LYS A 103 6.47 1.35 11.12
CA LYS A 103 6.25 2.82 11.12
C LYS A 103 4.77 3.17 11.00
N LEU A 104 4.04 2.52 10.09
CA LEU A 104 2.59 2.73 9.93
C LEU A 104 1.84 2.33 11.21
N LEU A 105 2.14 1.17 11.77
CA LEU A 105 1.50 0.69 13.01
C LEU A 105 1.79 1.63 14.19
N SER A 106 3.00 2.17 14.29
CA SER A 106 3.34 3.16 15.30
C SER A 106 2.53 4.46 15.13
N ARG A 107 2.12 4.79 13.90
CA ARG A 107 1.27 5.95 13.61
C ARG A 107 -0.20 5.69 13.93
N ILE A 108 -0.67 4.45 13.74
CA ILE A 108 -2.04 4.02 14.06
C ILE A 108 -2.26 3.94 15.58
N HIS A 109 -1.22 3.58 16.34
CA HIS A 109 -1.26 3.47 17.82
C HIS A 109 -2.32 2.50 18.36
N ASP A 110 -2.46 1.32 17.73
CA ASP A 110 -3.40 0.29 18.19
C ASP A 110 -2.72 -1.07 18.35
N THR A 111 -2.88 -1.66 19.53
CA THR A 111 -2.28 -2.95 19.86
C THR A 111 -2.97 -4.12 19.17
N THR A 112 -4.28 -4.05 18.94
CA THR A 112 -5.05 -5.09 18.24
C THR A 112 -4.67 -5.13 16.78
N ILE A 113 -4.66 -3.97 16.11
CA ILE A 113 -4.23 -3.84 14.72
C ILE A 113 -2.78 -4.32 14.56
N THR A 114 -1.90 -3.93 15.47
CA THR A 114 -0.50 -4.37 15.48
C THR A 114 -0.39 -5.89 15.60
N ALA A 115 -1.12 -6.50 16.53
CA ALA A 115 -1.10 -7.93 16.73
C ALA A 115 -1.64 -8.71 15.52
N LEU A 116 -2.74 -8.26 14.91
CA LEU A 116 -3.32 -8.85 13.71
C LEU A 116 -2.35 -8.76 12.52
N HIS A 117 -1.78 -7.59 12.27
CA HIS A 117 -0.82 -7.39 11.20
C HIS A 117 0.41 -8.29 11.36
N HIS A 118 1.02 -8.33 12.55
CA HIS A 118 2.18 -9.18 12.83
C HIS A 118 1.83 -10.67 12.73
N ALA A 119 0.63 -11.08 13.14
CA ALA A 119 0.18 -12.47 12.99
C ALA A 119 0.12 -12.87 11.51
N ILE A 120 -0.45 -12.03 10.64
CA ILE A 120 -0.54 -12.29 9.21
C ILE A 120 0.87 -12.38 8.60
N ILE A 121 1.72 -11.39 8.86
CA ILE A 121 3.04 -11.30 8.24
C ILE A 121 3.98 -12.42 8.65
N ASN A 122 3.89 -12.86 9.91
CA ASN A 122 4.75 -13.91 10.44
C ASN A 122 4.27 -15.32 10.04
N ARG A 123 2.96 -15.51 9.93
CA ARG A 123 2.39 -16.81 9.59
C ARG A 123 2.40 -17.08 8.08
N HIS A 124 2.10 -16.09 7.26
CA HIS A 124 1.82 -16.27 5.84
C HIS A 124 2.86 -15.68 4.89
N ASN A 125 3.70 -14.73 5.38
CA ASN A 125 4.73 -14.06 4.56
C ASN A 125 4.21 -13.62 3.17
N PRO A 126 3.21 -12.72 3.12
CA PRO A 126 2.53 -12.36 1.88
C PRO A 126 3.46 -11.70 0.88
N LEU A 127 3.28 -12.01 -0.41
CA LEU A 127 3.88 -11.27 -1.51
C LEU A 127 2.98 -10.06 -1.84
N VAL A 128 3.56 -8.88 -1.86
CA VAL A 128 2.85 -7.64 -2.19
C VAL A 128 3.06 -7.29 -3.65
N VAL A 129 1.98 -7.18 -4.42
CA VAL A 129 2.00 -6.76 -5.82
C VAL A 129 1.11 -5.54 -5.97
N MET A 130 1.71 -4.38 -6.25
CA MET A 130 0.99 -3.11 -6.42
C MET A 130 0.85 -2.80 -7.91
N ILE A 131 -0.38 -2.66 -8.38
CA ILE A 131 -0.67 -2.46 -9.81
C ILE A 131 -1.58 -1.24 -9.98
N ASP A 132 -1.15 -0.31 -10.81
CA ASP A 132 -1.98 0.80 -11.29
C ASP A 132 -2.49 0.50 -12.71
N LEU A 133 -3.75 0.14 -12.81
CA LEU A 133 -4.37 -0.20 -14.09
C LEU A 133 -4.50 1.02 -15.03
N SER A 134 -4.55 2.23 -14.50
CA SER A 134 -4.70 3.45 -15.31
C SER A 134 -3.47 3.76 -16.15
N THR A 135 -2.29 3.39 -15.69
CA THR A 135 -1.01 3.62 -16.38
C THR A 135 -0.70 2.55 -17.42
N GLN A 136 -1.31 1.37 -17.31
CA GLN A 136 -1.01 0.22 -18.16
C GLN A 136 -1.76 0.22 -19.50
N SER A 137 -2.84 0.98 -19.62
CA SER A 137 -3.66 1.03 -20.83
C SER A 137 -2.97 1.70 -22.03
N VAL A 138 -1.81 2.34 -21.83
CA VAL A 138 -1.10 3.12 -22.85
C VAL A 138 0.00 2.33 -23.59
N ALA A 139 0.42 1.20 -23.05
CA ALA A 139 1.58 0.44 -23.55
C ALA A 139 1.23 -0.65 -24.60
N GLY A 140 0.32 -0.38 -25.52
CA GLY A 140 0.04 -1.15 -26.74
C GLY A 140 0.23 -2.68 -26.67
N ASN A 141 -0.82 -3.46 -26.87
CA ASN A 141 -0.92 -4.93 -26.95
C ASN A 141 -1.30 -5.69 -25.67
N ILE A 142 -1.54 -5.04 -24.53
CA ILE A 142 -2.12 -5.75 -23.39
C ILE A 142 -3.63 -5.55 -23.46
N SER A 143 -4.36 -6.63 -23.71
CA SER A 143 -5.79 -6.56 -24.03
C SER A 143 -6.71 -6.81 -22.85
N THR A 144 -6.21 -7.37 -21.74
CA THR A 144 -7.04 -7.72 -20.59
C THR A 144 -6.41 -7.37 -19.25
N VAL A 145 -7.25 -7.16 -18.23
CA VAL A 145 -6.79 -6.94 -16.85
C VAL A 145 -5.98 -8.14 -16.34
N SER A 146 -6.36 -9.35 -16.74
CA SER A 146 -5.64 -10.58 -16.39
C SER A 146 -4.20 -10.58 -16.87
N ASP A 147 -3.97 -10.09 -18.09
CA ASP A 147 -2.62 -9.99 -18.67
C ASP A 147 -1.77 -9.00 -17.88
N ILE A 148 -2.35 -7.84 -17.52
CA ILE A 148 -1.66 -6.83 -16.71
C ILE A 148 -1.23 -7.41 -15.37
N VAL A 149 -2.15 -8.05 -14.65
CA VAL A 149 -1.88 -8.69 -13.36
C VAL A 149 -0.79 -9.74 -13.49
N TYR A 150 -0.87 -10.59 -14.52
CA TYR A 150 0.12 -11.64 -14.78
C TYR A 150 1.51 -11.06 -15.03
N TYR A 151 1.65 -10.12 -15.97
CA TYR A 151 2.95 -9.54 -16.31
C TYR A 151 3.56 -8.72 -15.18
N GLU A 152 2.77 -7.92 -14.47
CA GLU A 152 3.29 -7.15 -13.33
C GLU A 152 3.70 -8.06 -12.16
N THR A 153 2.98 -9.15 -11.93
CA THR A 153 3.39 -10.15 -10.94
C THR A 153 4.72 -10.81 -11.32
N LEU A 154 4.88 -11.24 -12.56
CA LEU A 154 6.13 -11.84 -13.04
C LEU A 154 7.31 -10.86 -12.94
N LYS A 155 7.07 -9.60 -13.28
CA LYS A 155 8.08 -8.53 -13.19
C LYS A 155 8.54 -8.32 -11.75
N GLN A 156 7.63 -8.30 -10.78
CA GLN A 156 7.99 -8.16 -9.37
C GLN A 156 8.71 -9.39 -8.81
N LEU A 157 8.42 -10.57 -9.35
CA LEU A 157 9.15 -11.80 -9.04
C LEU A 157 10.51 -11.94 -9.77
N ASN A 158 10.92 -10.95 -10.56
CA ASN A 158 12.10 -10.99 -11.42
C ASN A 158 12.13 -12.17 -12.41
N ILE A 159 10.95 -12.66 -12.82
CA ILE A 159 10.79 -13.78 -13.76
C ILE A 159 10.61 -13.24 -15.21
N THR A 160 11.42 -12.29 -15.62
CA THR A 160 11.27 -11.61 -16.93
C THR A 160 11.70 -12.44 -18.13
N LYS A 161 12.29 -13.64 -17.95
CA LYS A 161 12.82 -14.45 -19.06
C LYS A 161 11.84 -15.42 -19.74
N CYS A 162 10.60 -15.49 -19.25
CA CYS A 162 9.61 -16.41 -19.86
C CYS A 162 8.69 -15.79 -20.93
N THR A 163 8.86 -14.52 -21.29
CA THR A 163 7.92 -13.83 -22.18
C THR A 163 8.20 -13.95 -23.67
N ASP A 164 9.28 -14.59 -24.09
CA ASP A 164 9.64 -14.70 -25.51
C ASP A 164 9.18 -16.00 -26.22
N GLN A 165 8.47 -16.88 -25.53
CA GLN A 165 7.81 -17.99 -26.23
C GLN A 165 6.42 -17.53 -26.70
N LYS A 166 6.37 -17.02 -27.93
CA LYS A 166 5.16 -16.96 -28.73
C LYS A 166 4.56 -18.37 -28.74
N VAL A 167 3.44 -18.52 -28.05
CA VAL A 167 2.55 -19.65 -28.32
C VAL A 167 1.94 -19.36 -29.70
N MET A 168 2.44 -20.06 -30.72
CA MET A 168 1.77 -20.12 -32.00
C MET A 168 0.51 -20.98 -31.89
#